data_f51abf7909cf3c3a43a8b28b1a71738d
#
_entry.id   f51abf7909cf3c3a43a8b28b1a71738d
#
_cell.length_a   1.000
_cell.length_b   1.000
_cell.length_c   1.000
_cell.angle_alpha   90.00
_cell.angle_beta   90.00
_cell.angle_gamma   90.00
#
_symmetry.space_group_name_H-M   'P 1'
#
loop_
_entity.id
_entity.type
_entity.pdbx_description
1 polymer ?
#
loop_
_entity_poly.entity_id
_entity_poly.type
_entity_poly.pdbx_seq_one_letter_code
_entity_poly.pdbx_strand_id
1 'polypeptide(L)'
;MNRKMKITENKEKLYIDELVDKLYCVEVSGKASEKCRTYEKAIQLLLNVFLRHKERESQLFFLGNGGSCAIASHMTADFMKNGGMNTYSLYDNAVTTCMGNDYGYEYIFSRPMEFLVKEGDLVVAISSSGNSRNIINGIATAGKKNAEIITFTGFSPDNKARQMGDVNLYVPCGKYGIVESIHNLILQQIVDMIMEKDGVKF
;
A
#
# COMPACT_ATOMS: atom_id res chain seq x y z
N MET A 1 -2.73 1.41 44.91
CA MET A 1 -2.14 0.65 43.78
C MET A 1 -3.09 0.34 42.63
N ASN A 2 -4.42 0.22 42.87
CA ASN A 2 -5.38 -0.25 41.84
C ASN A 2 -5.79 0.81 40.77
N ARG A 3 -5.64 2.12 41.01
CA ARG A 3 -6.16 3.15 40.10
C ARG A 3 -5.23 3.40 38.88
N LYS A 4 -3.91 3.18 39.03
CA LYS A 4 -2.96 3.33 37.90
C LYS A 4 -2.99 2.15 36.93
N MET A 5 -3.22 0.93 37.42
CA MET A 5 -3.36 -0.27 36.58
C MET A 5 -4.66 -0.23 35.72
N LYS A 6 -5.80 0.20 36.31
CA LYS A 6 -7.06 0.33 35.56
C LYS A 6 -7.01 1.38 34.43
N ILE A 7 -6.17 2.45 34.59
CA ILE A 7 -6.04 3.50 33.57
C ILE A 7 -5.18 3.00 32.39
N THR A 8 -4.18 2.14 32.64
CA THR A 8 -3.34 1.54 31.58
C THR A 8 -4.11 0.51 30.76
N GLU A 9 -4.79 -0.43 31.39
CA GLU A 9 -5.64 -1.42 30.71
C GLU A 9 -6.71 -0.76 29.82
N ASN A 10 -7.29 0.35 30.28
CA ASN A 10 -8.31 1.07 29.52
C ASN A 10 -7.74 1.82 28.29
N LYS A 11 -6.49 2.29 28.36
CA LYS A 11 -5.83 2.95 27.20
C LYS A 11 -5.39 1.98 26.13
N GLU A 12 -4.87 0.83 26.50
CA GLU A 12 -4.47 -0.23 25.58
C GLU A 12 -5.69 -0.80 24.83
N LYS A 13 -6.76 -1.08 25.56
CA LYS A 13 -8.04 -1.50 24.97
C LYS A 13 -8.59 -0.44 24.01
N LEU A 14 -8.60 0.82 24.39
CA LEU A 14 -9.06 1.92 23.53
C LEU A 14 -8.25 2.07 22.24
N TYR A 15 -6.93 1.74 22.24
CA TYR A 15 -6.10 1.77 21.04
C TYR A 15 -6.52 0.68 20.05
N ILE A 16 -6.77 -0.54 20.53
CA ILE A 16 -7.23 -1.64 19.67
C ILE A 16 -8.64 -1.36 19.13
N ASP A 17 -9.54 -0.86 19.99
CA ASP A 17 -10.90 -0.49 19.58
C ASP A 17 -10.85 0.59 18.48
N GLU A 18 -9.98 1.59 18.61
CA GLU A 18 -9.76 2.62 17.59
C GLU A 18 -9.21 2.02 16.30
N LEU A 19 -8.25 1.08 16.36
CA LEU A 19 -7.71 0.40 15.18
C LEU A 19 -8.82 -0.35 14.43
N VAL A 20 -9.62 -1.12 15.15
CA VAL A 20 -10.76 -1.88 14.58
C VAL A 20 -11.79 -0.92 13.97
N ASP A 21 -12.14 0.17 14.67
CA ASP A 21 -13.04 1.20 14.13
C ASP A 21 -12.51 1.78 12.81
N LYS A 22 -11.23 2.18 12.76
CA LYS A 22 -10.62 2.75 11.56
C LYS A 22 -10.48 1.75 10.43
N LEU A 23 -10.29 0.46 10.73
CA LEU A 23 -10.28 -0.61 9.75
C LEU A 23 -11.62 -0.73 9.02
N TYR A 24 -12.72 -0.70 9.75
CA TYR A 24 -14.06 -0.75 9.13
C TYR A 24 -14.50 0.58 8.48
N CYS A 25 -13.81 1.67 8.80
CA CYS A 25 -14.04 2.98 8.19
C CYS A 25 -13.19 3.26 6.94
N VAL A 26 -12.41 2.30 6.44
CA VAL A 26 -11.60 2.50 5.22
C VAL A 26 -12.50 2.85 4.03
N GLU A 27 -11.98 3.74 3.21
CA GLU A 27 -12.64 4.14 1.98
C GLU A 27 -11.82 3.69 0.77
N VAL A 28 -12.46 3.06 -0.20
CA VAL A 28 -11.83 2.81 -1.50
C VAL A 28 -12.56 3.59 -2.57
N SER A 29 -11.79 4.28 -3.39
CA SER A 29 -12.27 5.05 -4.53
C SER A 29 -11.40 4.75 -5.75
N GLY A 30 -11.93 4.89 -6.95
CA GLY A 30 -11.16 4.69 -8.18
C GLY A 30 -11.73 5.47 -9.34
N LYS A 31 -10.94 5.61 -10.42
CA LYS A 31 -11.35 6.33 -11.64
C LYS A 31 -12.56 5.67 -12.32
N ALA A 32 -12.70 4.35 -12.18
CA ALA A 32 -13.74 3.56 -12.83
C ALA A 32 -14.79 2.99 -11.89
N SER A 33 -14.73 3.30 -10.58
CA SER A 33 -15.63 2.71 -9.58
C SER A 33 -16.28 3.76 -8.69
N GLU A 34 -17.55 3.54 -8.34
CA GLU A 34 -18.20 4.29 -7.27
C GLU A 34 -17.42 4.09 -5.95
N LYS A 35 -17.42 5.12 -5.10
CA LYS A 35 -16.78 5.12 -3.80
C LYS A 35 -17.33 3.96 -2.95
N CYS A 36 -16.49 2.94 -2.70
CA CYS A 36 -16.83 1.86 -1.79
C CYS A 36 -16.67 2.32 -0.34
N ARG A 37 -17.72 2.15 0.47
CA ARG A 37 -17.75 2.57 1.88
C ARG A 37 -17.85 1.39 2.85
N THR A 38 -17.86 0.16 2.38
CA THR A 38 -17.83 -1.02 3.25
C THR A 38 -16.52 -1.75 3.08
N TYR A 39 -16.00 -2.27 4.19
CA TYR A 39 -14.74 -3.00 4.24
C TYR A 39 -14.70 -4.15 3.23
N GLU A 40 -15.75 -4.98 3.20
CA GLU A 40 -15.83 -6.15 2.36
C GLU A 40 -15.74 -5.80 0.86
N LYS A 41 -16.47 -4.75 0.44
CA LYS A 41 -16.41 -4.28 -0.95
C LYS A 41 -15.03 -3.70 -1.31
N ALA A 42 -14.40 -3.01 -0.36
CA ALA A 42 -13.06 -2.48 -0.53
C ALA A 42 -12.04 -3.60 -0.74
N ILE A 43 -12.06 -4.63 0.11
CA ILE A 43 -11.19 -5.80 -0.01
C ILE A 43 -11.44 -6.55 -1.32
N GLN A 44 -12.70 -6.79 -1.68
CA GLN A 44 -13.02 -7.49 -2.91
C GLN A 44 -12.56 -6.73 -4.16
N LEU A 45 -12.67 -5.40 -4.16
CA LEU A 45 -12.20 -4.58 -5.27
C LEU A 45 -10.67 -4.68 -5.41
N LEU A 46 -9.93 -4.54 -4.31
CA LEU A 46 -8.48 -4.68 -4.32
C LEU A 46 -8.05 -6.08 -4.75
N LEU A 47 -8.65 -7.12 -4.18
CA LEU A 47 -8.37 -8.51 -4.54
C LEU A 47 -8.55 -8.76 -6.06
N ASN A 48 -9.61 -8.24 -6.65
CA ASN A 48 -9.86 -8.40 -8.08
C ASN A 48 -8.79 -7.73 -8.95
N VAL A 49 -8.22 -6.57 -8.50
CA VAL A 49 -7.09 -5.95 -9.19
C VAL A 49 -5.88 -6.86 -9.14
N PHE A 50 -5.47 -7.34 -7.96
CA PHE A 50 -4.31 -8.22 -7.81
C PHE A 50 -4.45 -9.52 -8.60
N LEU A 51 -5.62 -10.17 -8.56
CA LEU A 51 -5.89 -11.41 -9.32
C LEU A 51 -5.77 -11.18 -10.83
N ARG A 52 -6.32 -10.08 -11.37
CA ARG A 52 -6.21 -9.73 -12.78
C ARG A 52 -4.74 -9.53 -13.20
N HIS A 53 -3.91 -8.90 -12.35
CA HIS A 53 -2.49 -8.72 -12.62
C HIS A 53 -1.71 -10.02 -12.48
N LYS A 54 -2.09 -10.90 -11.55
CA LYS A 54 -1.55 -12.27 -11.45
C LYS A 54 -1.82 -13.08 -12.72
N GLU A 55 -3.05 -13.09 -13.20
CA GLU A 55 -3.44 -13.79 -14.44
C GLU A 55 -2.71 -13.27 -15.68
N ARG A 56 -2.36 -11.99 -15.71
CA ARG A 56 -1.60 -11.37 -16.80
C ARG A 56 -0.09 -11.51 -16.67
N GLU A 57 0.39 -12.07 -15.56
CA GLU A 57 1.82 -12.18 -15.22
C GLU A 57 2.56 -10.82 -15.26
N SER A 58 1.82 -9.70 -15.09
CA SER A 58 2.39 -8.37 -15.07
C SER A 58 3.28 -8.15 -13.85
N GLN A 59 4.26 -7.25 -13.97
CA GLN A 59 5.16 -6.97 -12.87
C GLN A 59 4.49 -6.09 -11.81
N LEU A 60 4.74 -6.40 -10.53
CA LEU A 60 4.22 -5.69 -9.37
C LEU A 60 5.35 -4.99 -8.62
N PHE A 61 5.17 -3.68 -8.38
CA PHE A 61 6.10 -2.84 -7.63
C PHE A 61 5.42 -2.25 -6.41
N PHE A 62 6.14 -2.20 -5.28
CA PHE A 62 5.71 -1.52 -4.07
C PHE A 62 6.61 -0.31 -3.77
N LEU A 63 6.00 0.85 -3.46
CA LEU A 63 6.68 2.08 -3.06
C LEU A 63 6.29 2.44 -1.63
N GLY A 64 7.26 2.89 -0.81
CA GLY A 64 6.99 3.37 0.55
C GLY A 64 8.23 3.98 1.19
N ASN A 65 8.05 4.77 2.24
CA ASN A 65 9.12 5.35 3.06
C ASN A 65 8.97 4.89 4.51
N GLY A 66 10.07 4.75 5.26
CA GLY A 66 10.04 4.41 6.68
C GLY A 66 9.25 3.13 6.98
N GLY A 67 8.22 3.20 7.83
CA GLY A 67 7.32 2.07 8.12
C GLY A 67 6.62 1.56 6.86
N SER A 68 6.19 2.44 5.97
CA SER A 68 5.63 2.05 4.67
C SER A 68 6.66 1.37 3.76
N CYS A 69 7.96 1.68 3.89
CA CYS A 69 9.04 0.94 3.20
C CYS A 69 9.17 -0.49 3.74
N ALA A 70 9.08 -0.67 5.07
CA ALA A 70 9.10 -1.99 5.68
C ALA A 70 7.91 -2.85 5.17
N ILE A 71 6.71 -2.27 5.10
CA ILE A 71 5.53 -2.91 4.50
C ILE A 71 5.80 -3.26 3.03
N ALA A 72 6.27 -2.31 2.23
CA ALA A 72 6.54 -2.51 0.80
C ALA A 72 7.55 -3.64 0.54
N SER A 73 8.64 -3.69 1.31
CA SER A 73 9.66 -4.74 1.21
C SER A 73 9.11 -6.12 1.61
N HIS A 74 8.34 -6.19 2.69
CA HIS A 74 7.70 -7.41 3.14
C HIS A 74 6.68 -7.92 2.11
N MET A 75 5.81 -7.05 1.64
CA MET A 75 4.81 -7.39 0.62
C MET A 75 5.44 -7.81 -0.71
N THR A 76 6.59 -7.24 -1.09
CA THR A 76 7.33 -7.73 -2.26
C THR A 76 7.67 -9.22 -2.13
N ALA A 77 8.13 -9.65 -0.95
CA ALA A 77 8.45 -11.07 -0.70
C ALA A 77 7.19 -11.95 -0.63
N ASP A 78 6.14 -11.48 0.06
CA ASP A 78 4.92 -12.27 0.26
C ASP A 78 4.09 -12.43 -1.00
N PHE A 79 3.90 -11.38 -1.77
CA PHE A 79 3.23 -11.48 -3.06
C PHE A 79 4.02 -12.33 -4.06
N MET A 80 5.36 -12.35 -3.99
CA MET A 80 6.19 -13.24 -4.79
C MET A 80 6.01 -14.70 -4.36
N LYS A 81 6.31 -14.99 -3.10
CA LYS A 81 6.38 -16.37 -2.59
C LYS A 81 5.01 -17.00 -2.39
N ASN A 82 4.12 -16.28 -1.71
CA ASN A 82 2.82 -16.77 -1.28
C ASN A 82 1.74 -16.44 -2.32
N GLY A 83 1.76 -15.22 -2.86
CA GLY A 83 0.81 -14.78 -3.89
C GLY A 83 1.10 -15.31 -5.30
N GLY A 84 2.29 -15.85 -5.56
CA GLY A 84 2.69 -16.36 -6.89
C GLY A 84 2.71 -15.26 -7.96
N MET A 85 3.02 -14.01 -7.59
CA MET A 85 3.03 -12.85 -8.49
C MET A 85 4.46 -12.45 -8.87
N ASN A 86 4.62 -11.88 -10.05
CA ASN A 86 5.90 -11.37 -10.53
C ASN A 86 6.23 -10.02 -9.88
N THR A 87 6.83 -10.04 -8.67
CA THR A 87 7.18 -8.82 -7.93
C THR A 87 8.63 -8.40 -8.13
N TYR A 88 8.90 -7.10 -8.07
CA TYR A 88 10.24 -6.54 -8.14
C TYR A 88 10.51 -5.56 -6.99
N SER A 89 11.64 -5.72 -6.31
CA SER A 89 12.06 -4.83 -5.21
C SER A 89 12.79 -3.60 -5.74
N LEU A 90 12.33 -2.41 -5.37
CA LEU A 90 13.01 -1.14 -5.63
C LEU A 90 13.97 -0.72 -4.50
N TYR A 91 14.21 -1.59 -3.51
CA TYR A 91 14.95 -1.29 -2.28
C TYR A 91 16.35 -1.90 -2.28
N ASP A 92 17.04 -1.87 -3.42
CA ASP A 92 18.48 -2.11 -3.45
C ASP A 92 19.22 -0.88 -2.89
N ASN A 93 20.12 -1.10 -1.92
CA ASN A 93 20.81 -0.01 -1.24
C ASN A 93 21.72 0.79 -2.19
N ALA A 94 22.42 0.11 -3.11
CA ALA A 94 23.31 0.79 -4.06
C ALA A 94 22.51 1.61 -5.06
N VAL A 95 21.39 1.08 -5.56
CA VAL A 95 20.48 1.82 -6.46
C VAL A 95 19.89 3.03 -5.73
N THR A 96 19.35 2.83 -4.52
CA THR A 96 18.72 3.91 -3.74
C THR A 96 19.70 5.03 -3.43
N THR A 97 20.93 4.69 -2.98
CA THR A 97 21.95 5.69 -2.63
C THR A 97 22.51 6.40 -3.86
N CYS A 98 22.72 5.69 -4.97
CA CYS A 98 23.11 6.29 -6.24
C CYS A 98 22.06 7.29 -6.75
N MET A 99 20.79 6.87 -6.84
CA MET A 99 19.72 7.76 -7.29
C MET A 99 19.53 8.96 -6.35
N GLY A 100 19.65 8.75 -5.04
CA GLY A 100 19.57 9.82 -4.05
C GLY A 100 20.72 10.82 -4.13
N ASN A 101 21.96 10.35 -4.37
CA ASN A 101 23.14 11.20 -4.53
C ASN A 101 23.12 12.01 -5.83
N ASP A 102 22.77 11.35 -6.95
CA ASP A 102 22.94 11.94 -8.28
C ASP A 102 21.73 12.81 -8.69
N TYR A 103 20.51 12.45 -8.24
CA TYR A 103 19.27 13.12 -8.66
C TYR A 103 18.49 13.77 -7.50
N GLY A 104 18.77 13.38 -6.27
CA GLY A 104 18.02 13.79 -5.08
C GLY A 104 17.03 12.74 -4.60
N TYR A 105 16.71 12.81 -3.29
CA TYR A 105 15.85 11.82 -2.61
C TYR A 105 14.45 11.71 -3.22
N GLU A 106 13.94 12.78 -3.80
CA GLU A 106 12.64 12.82 -4.47
C GLU A 106 12.57 11.97 -5.75
N TYR A 107 13.71 11.46 -6.24
CA TYR A 107 13.78 10.66 -7.46
C TYR A 107 14.18 9.20 -7.26
N ILE A 108 14.38 8.75 -6.01
CA ILE A 108 14.86 7.39 -5.69
C ILE A 108 13.96 6.27 -6.24
N PHE A 109 12.68 6.52 -6.42
CA PHE A 109 11.73 5.59 -7.04
C PHE A 109 11.52 5.89 -8.52
N SER A 110 11.27 7.14 -8.88
CA SER A 110 10.89 7.50 -10.24
C SER A 110 11.98 7.18 -11.26
N ARG A 111 13.27 7.38 -10.92
CA ARG A 111 14.37 7.07 -11.86
C ARG A 111 14.51 5.58 -12.19
N PRO A 112 14.59 4.65 -11.23
CA PRO A 112 14.60 3.22 -11.57
C PRO A 112 13.33 2.81 -12.34
N MET A 113 12.17 3.37 -11.99
CA MET A 113 10.89 3.03 -12.62
C MET A 113 10.83 3.47 -14.10
N GLU A 114 11.58 4.50 -14.53
CA GLU A 114 11.69 4.89 -15.93
C GLU A 114 12.20 3.72 -16.83
N PHE A 115 13.02 2.83 -16.26
CA PHE A 115 13.61 1.68 -16.96
C PHE A 115 12.86 0.37 -16.72
N LEU A 116 12.29 0.20 -15.52
CA LEU A 116 11.75 -1.08 -15.06
C LEU A 116 10.25 -1.23 -15.35
N VAL A 117 9.47 -0.16 -15.13
CA VAL A 117 8.01 -0.20 -15.28
C VAL A 117 7.60 -0.16 -16.74
N LYS A 118 6.69 -1.03 -17.11
CA LYS A 118 6.11 -1.17 -18.45
C LYS A 118 4.60 -0.94 -18.42
N GLU A 119 4.03 -0.75 -19.59
CA GLU A 119 2.57 -0.69 -19.76
C GLU A 119 1.91 -1.98 -19.27
N GLY A 120 0.86 -1.84 -18.48
CA GLY A 120 0.10 -2.95 -17.91
C GLY A 120 0.67 -3.52 -16.60
N ASP A 121 1.79 -3.01 -16.09
CA ASP A 121 2.31 -3.35 -14.76
C ASP A 121 1.43 -2.77 -13.65
N LEU A 122 1.63 -3.25 -12.42
CA LEU A 122 0.95 -2.76 -11.23
C LEU A 122 1.92 -2.08 -10.27
N VAL A 123 1.60 -0.86 -9.88
CA VAL A 123 2.37 -0.09 -8.88
C VAL A 123 1.51 0.19 -7.66
N VAL A 124 1.95 -0.26 -6.50
CA VAL A 124 1.30 -0.04 -5.21
C VAL A 124 2.11 0.97 -4.41
N ALA A 125 1.57 2.17 -4.21
CA ALA A 125 2.21 3.25 -3.48
C ALA A 125 1.63 3.37 -2.06
N ILE A 126 2.46 3.13 -1.05
CA ILE A 126 2.08 3.15 0.36
C ILE A 126 2.65 4.42 1.01
N SER A 127 1.77 5.31 1.49
CA SER A 127 2.18 6.56 2.11
C SER A 127 1.13 7.09 3.08
N SER A 128 1.37 7.00 4.38
CA SER A 128 0.42 7.48 5.40
C SER A 128 0.03 8.94 5.20
N SER A 129 0.98 9.83 4.87
CA SER A 129 0.70 11.24 4.59
C SER A 129 0.16 11.50 3.19
N GLY A 130 0.46 10.61 2.22
CA GLY A 130 0.12 10.76 0.82
C GLY A 130 0.77 11.96 0.11
N ASN A 131 1.80 12.60 0.72
CA ASN A 131 2.39 13.86 0.22
C ASN A 131 3.93 13.80 0.05
N SER A 132 4.57 12.65 0.28
CA SER A 132 6.02 12.49 0.09
C SER A 132 6.40 12.65 -1.39
N ARG A 133 7.36 13.54 -1.69
CA ARG A 133 7.73 13.90 -3.07
C ARG A 133 8.19 12.71 -3.90
N ASN A 134 9.01 11.81 -3.32
CA ASN A 134 9.49 10.62 -4.01
C ASN A 134 8.34 9.65 -4.36
N ILE A 135 7.34 9.51 -3.48
CA ILE A 135 6.13 8.71 -3.75
C ILE A 135 5.31 9.34 -4.87
N ILE A 136 5.06 10.65 -4.80
CA ILE A 136 4.32 11.39 -5.85
C ILE A 136 5.02 11.28 -7.20
N ASN A 137 6.36 11.45 -7.25
CA ASN A 137 7.14 11.30 -8.47
C ASN A 137 7.10 9.85 -9.00
N GLY A 138 7.16 8.85 -8.13
CA GLY A 138 7.00 7.44 -8.50
C GLY A 138 5.64 7.17 -9.12
N ILE A 139 4.55 7.61 -8.48
CA ILE A 139 3.17 7.51 -9.01
C ILE A 139 3.06 8.19 -10.39
N ALA A 140 3.60 9.41 -10.52
CA ALA A 140 3.57 10.14 -11.79
C ALA A 140 4.34 9.40 -12.90
N THR A 141 5.47 8.76 -12.57
CA THR A 141 6.24 7.96 -13.53
C THR A 141 5.48 6.69 -13.93
N ALA A 142 4.86 5.99 -12.97
CA ALA A 142 4.00 4.84 -13.26
C ALA A 142 2.87 5.21 -14.23
N GLY A 143 2.19 6.33 -13.99
CA GLY A 143 1.12 6.82 -14.86
C GLY A 143 1.61 7.14 -16.29
N LYS A 144 2.80 7.74 -16.44
CA LYS A 144 3.41 8.00 -17.76
C LYS A 144 3.77 6.71 -18.51
N LYS A 145 3.97 5.62 -17.78
CA LYS A 145 4.26 4.28 -18.34
C LYS A 145 3.00 3.46 -18.60
N ASN A 146 1.82 4.01 -18.35
CA ASN A 146 0.53 3.32 -18.45
C ASN A 146 0.44 2.09 -17.53
N ALA A 147 1.11 2.11 -16.38
CA ALA A 147 0.92 1.13 -15.31
C ALA A 147 -0.37 1.45 -14.55
N GLU A 148 -1.05 0.43 -14.04
CA GLU A 148 -2.16 0.59 -13.11
C GLU A 148 -1.62 0.93 -11.71
N ILE A 149 -2.28 1.83 -11.00
CA ILE A 149 -1.77 2.40 -9.75
C ILE A 149 -2.77 2.20 -8.62
N ILE A 150 -2.33 1.52 -7.55
CA ILE A 150 -3.06 1.49 -6.28
C ILE A 150 -2.33 2.39 -5.29
N THR A 151 -3.07 3.23 -4.56
CA THR A 151 -2.51 4.00 -3.44
C THR A 151 -3.11 3.57 -2.11
N PHE A 152 -2.26 3.45 -1.09
CA PHE A 152 -2.62 3.25 0.31
C PHE A 152 -2.26 4.50 1.08
N THR A 153 -3.25 5.25 1.57
CA THR A 153 -3.05 6.55 2.20
C THR A 153 -3.81 6.68 3.51
N GLY A 154 -3.48 7.71 4.27
CA GLY A 154 -4.16 8.10 5.51
C GLY A 154 -4.16 9.61 5.68
N PHE A 155 -4.23 10.08 6.91
CA PHE A 155 -4.14 11.46 7.39
C PHE A 155 -5.19 12.36 6.73
N SER A 156 -4.78 13.24 5.84
CA SER A 156 -5.68 14.18 5.16
C SER A 156 -6.44 13.49 4.01
N PRO A 157 -7.77 13.66 3.93
CA PRO A 157 -8.57 13.05 2.89
C PRO A 157 -8.30 13.61 1.49
N ASP A 158 -7.64 14.76 1.39
CA ASP A 158 -7.29 15.46 0.17
C ASP A 158 -5.81 15.33 -0.22
N ASN A 159 -5.09 14.35 0.39
CA ASN A 159 -3.69 14.12 0.07
C ASN A 159 -3.47 13.79 -1.43
N LYS A 160 -2.30 14.16 -1.95
CA LYS A 160 -2.01 14.10 -3.39
C LYS A 160 -2.00 12.67 -3.94
N ALA A 161 -1.40 11.71 -3.22
CA ALA A 161 -1.30 10.33 -3.68
C ALA A 161 -2.70 9.72 -3.90
N ARG A 162 -3.64 9.98 -2.98
CA ARG A 162 -5.03 9.52 -3.07
C ARG A 162 -5.74 9.98 -4.35
N GLN A 163 -5.34 11.14 -4.91
CA GLN A 163 -5.96 11.71 -6.12
C GLN A 163 -5.32 11.18 -7.42
N MET A 164 -4.19 10.46 -7.32
CA MET A 164 -3.40 10.06 -8.49
C MET A 164 -3.56 8.58 -8.85
N GLY A 165 -3.98 7.72 -7.93
CA GLY A 165 -4.16 6.29 -8.18
C GLY A 165 -5.40 5.97 -9.03
N ASP A 166 -5.37 4.83 -9.70
CA ASP A 166 -6.55 4.25 -10.37
C ASP A 166 -7.50 3.64 -9.34
N VAL A 167 -6.94 3.04 -8.28
CA VAL A 167 -7.64 2.61 -7.08
C VAL A 167 -6.95 3.21 -5.85
N ASN A 168 -7.73 3.81 -4.94
CA ASN A 168 -7.19 4.53 -3.80
C ASN A 168 -7.83 4.03 -2.51
N LEU A 169 -7.05 3.38 -1.64
CA LEU A 169 -7.45 3.04 -0.29
C LEU A 169 -7.03 4.17 0.66
N TYR A 170 -7.99 4.63 1.46
CA TYR A 170 -7.78 5.67 2.44
C TYR A 170 -8.22 5.22 3.84
N VAL A 171 -7.33 5.38 4.82
CA VAL A 171 -7.60 5.15 6.24
C VAL A 171 -7.86 6.51 6.89
N PRO A 172 -9.08 6.80 7.40
CA PRO A 172 -9.44 8.10 8.01
C PRO A 172 -8.86 8.24 9.43
N CYS A 173 -7.53 8.28 9.54
CA CYS A 173 -6.79 8.37 10.79
C CYS A 173 -5.48 9.15 10.60
N GLY A 174 -5.10 9.99 11.59
CA GLY A 174 -3.86 10.75 11.61
C GLY A 174 -2.73 10.11 12.44
N LYS A 175 -2.89 8.86 12.91
CA LYS A 175 -1.89 8.16 13.71
C LYS A 175 -1.12 7.17 12.84
N TYR A 176 0.21 7.33 12.73
CA TYR A 176 1.07 6.43 11.95
C TYR A 176 0.86 4.96 12.31
N GLY A 177 0.91 4.62 13.60
CA GLY A 177 0.79 3.23 14.05
C GLY A 177 -0.51 2.56 13.63
N ILE A 178 -1.64 3.27 13.62
CA ILE A 178 -2.94 2.76 13.16
C ILE A 178 -2.95 2.63 11.64
N VAL A 179 -2.54 3.69 10.92
CA VAL A 179 -2.58 3.72 9.45
C VAL A 179 -1.67 2.64 8.85
N GLU A 180 -0.43 2.54 9.31
CA GLU A 180 0.53 1.55 8.82
C GLU A 180 0.11 0.12 9.17
N SER A 181 -0.42 -0.11 10.38
CA SER A 181 -0.96 -1.43 10.76
C SER A 181 -2.11 -1.86 9.87
N ILE A 182 -3.04 -0.95 9.55
CA ILE A 182 -4.18 -1.23 8.66
C ILE A 182 -3.69 -1.48 7.22
N HIS A 183 -2.74 -0.69 6.71
CA HIS A 183 -2.17 -0.93 5.38
C HIS A 183 -1.55 -2.32 5.27
N ASN A 184 -0.74 -2.71 6.27
CA ASN A 184 -0.12 -4.03 6.30
C ASN A 184 -1.15 -5.16 6.43
N LEU A 185 -2.11 -5.02 7.34
CA LEU A 185 -3.18 -6.00 7.56
C LEU A 185 -3.99 -6.27 6.29
N ILE A 186 -4.38 -5.22 5.57
CA ILE A 186 -5.17 -5.36 4.34
C ILE A 186 -4.35 -6.06 3.24
N LEU A 187 -3.08 -5.70 3.07
CA LEU A 187 -2.22 -6.35 2.08
C LEU A 187 -1.97 -7.81 2.41
N GLN A 188 -1.76 -8.16 3.69
CA GLN A 188 -1.65 -9.55 4.13
C GLN A 188 -2.93 -10.34 3.86
N GLN A 189 -4.09 -9.78 4.22
CA GLN A 189 -5.38 -10.42 3.94
C GLN A 189 -5.56 -10.72 2.45
N ILE A 190 -5.11 -9.81 1.57
CA ILE A 190 -5.18 -10.04 0.13
C ILE A 190 -4.28 -11.20 -0.30
N VAL A 191 -3.07 -11.30 0.25
CA VAL A 191 -2.17 -12.45 -0.01
C VAL A 191 -2.83 -13.76 0.42
N ASP A 192 -3.38 -13.81 1.64
CA ASP A 192 -4.07 -15.00 2.16
C ASP A 192 -5.24 -15.40 1.25
N MET A 193 -6.07 -14.43 0.82
CA MET A 193 -7.19 -14.69 -0.09
C MET A 193 -6.74 -15.15 -1.49
N ILE A 194 -5.58 -14.72 -1.97
CA ILE A 194 -4.99 -15.23 -3.21
C ILE A 194 -4.57 -16.69 -3.01
N MET A 195 -3.88 -17.01 -1.90
CA MET A 195 -3.47 -18.38 -1.56
C MET A 195 -4.67 -19.32 -1.44
N GLU A 196 -5.75 -18.91 -0.78
CA GLU A 196 -7.00 -19.69 -0.68
C GLU A 196 -7.57 -20.00 -2.05
N LYS A 197 -7.59 -19.02 -2.97
CA LYS A 197 -8.05 -19.23 -4.36
C LYS A 197 -7.15 -20.20 -5.15
N ASP A 198 -5.86 -20.24 -4.83
CA ASP A 198 -4.91 -21.20 -5.40
C ASP A 198 -5.02 -22.60 -4.75
N GLY A 199 -5.94 -22.80 -3.80
CA GLY A 199 -6.20 -24.07 -3.14
C GLY A 199 -5.37 -24.36 -1.90
N VAL A 200 -4.61 -23.38 -1.39
CA VAL A 200 -3.90 -23.49 -0.11
C VAL A 200 -4.93 -23.49 1.02
N LYS A 201 -4.81 -24.44 1.95
CA LYS A 201 -5.65 -24.51 3.17
C LYS A 201 -4.75 -24.19 4.38
N PHE A 202 -5.23 -23.28 5.23
CA PHE A 202 -4.59 -22.91 6.49
C PHE A 202 -5.07 -23.78 7.63
#